data_1d1e82d24b014622d4b0fc0c754befb8
#
_entry.id   1d1e82d24b014622d4b0fc0c754befb8
#
_cell.length_a   1.000
_cell.length_b   1.000
_cell.length_c   1.000
_cell.angle_alpha   90.00
_cell.angle_beta   90.00
_cell.angle_gamma   90.00
#
_symmetry.space_group_name_H-M   'P 1'
#
loop_
_entity.id
_entity.type
_entity.pdbx_description
1 polymer ?
#
loop_
_entity_poly.entity_id
_entity_poly.type
_entity_poly.pdbx_seq_one_letter_code
_entity_poly.pdbx_strand_id
1 'polypeptide(L)'
;MNLPSTDKTEDRTLNALEGIIDEHLNMSYKFNSGDKEMSWDGFIWLFQPGCNDHSKHNAIARIPVQIKGHNDATKKYINKKSITYPVEVEDLRLYGTEKGVVYFQIFIDQQNVSLFYISLFPSKIADYLDTGRNKRERTRKNIPFVRLDKDPVKLYNILLRFNNESLKQGTAHTPLVKNRIKLSDLPKIKEINLSVPGASNPYEAFMSFVSGDVCLYGKLEGDQYERPIQWDDKAEFVYGKIVSQQMRVGDTVYYEKYRAEADKTGNIKITPSPNILIDLDEHRITYKPISTIPELYHDACFLKALFTEKALYVGETCVCHAKFDHDHTFEKKLDFIIDLYETLSLIDLSIENPFVNYDRMKMDQLIDLLNLRHRKPQAKNGVEYHSISWKYGDKYYPLILKDDGDSTELFSSIYSKTLGLFVEDEEDCGEKIMYRVPLVIAEKPEVLANLYEYRYDVFLEQINDAEVNRITYDQILSNSLVLICVYDINGDEQFLSLAEKLMNRLNAFKPYDYTTLNLLQIKKRRTGLDKNDETMLESINSDDVYARFGKYVLLNDKASAEACFAEFPKEEQEKYQQYPIYTLYSRLF
;
A
#
# COMPACT_ATOMS: atom_id res chain seq x y z
N MET A 1 58.28 25.75 1.41
CA MET A 1 58.39 24.29 1.52
C MET A 1 58.27 23.73 0.10
N ASN A 2 59.34 23.10 -0.43
CA ASN A 2 59.28 22.49 -1.76
C ASN A 2 58.30 21.32 -1.73
N LEU A 3 57.31 21.32 -2.61
CA LEU A 3 56.46 20.17 -2.87
C LEU A 3 57.34 18.98 -3.25
N PRO A 4 57.10 17.76 -2.72
CA PRO A 4 57.85 16.58 -3.18
C PRO A 4 57.68 16.41 -4.69
N SER A 5 58.76 15.97 -5.37
CA SER A 5 58.69 15.63 -6.79
C SER A 5 57.61 14.56 -7.01
N THR A 6 57.04 14.49 -8.20
CA THR A 6 56.01 13.51 -8.60
C THR A 6 56.44 12.08 -8.22
N ASP A 7 57.73 11.75 -8.46
CA ASP A 7 58.33 10.46 -8.15
C ASP A 7 58.32 10.12 -6.66
N LYS A 8 58.62 11.09 -5.77
CA LYS A 8 58.55 10.87 -4.32
C LYS A 8 57.12 10.66 -3.79
N THR A 9 56.13 11.21 -4.49
CA THR A 9 54.72 10.98 -4.13
C THR A 9 54.27 9.59 -4.57
N GLU A 10 54.70 9.15 -5.77
CA GLU A 10 54.45 7.82 -6.30
C GLU A 10 55.04 6.73 -5.40
N ASP A 11 56.34 6.82 -5.07
CA ASP A 11 57.02 5.87 -4.18
C ASP A 11 56.31 5.76 -2.80
N ARG A 12 55.93 6.87 -2.21
CA ARG A 12 55.22 6.86 -0.92
C ARG A 12 53.82 6.28 -1.00
N THR A 13 53.16 6.43 -2.16
CA THR A 13 51.86 5.86 -2.44
C THR A 13 51.91 4.34 -2.52
N LEU A 14 52.89 3.82 -3.29
CA LEU A 14 53.12 2.38 -3.41
C LEU A 14 53.50 1.78 -2.05
N ASN A 15 54.51 2.35 -1.37
CA ASN A 15 54.96 1.89 -0.05
C ASN A 15 53.80 1.82 1.00
N ALA A 16 52.82 2.71 0.90
CA ALA A 16 51.68 2.70 1.84
C ALA A 16 50.73 1.52 1.60
N LEU A 17 50.55 1.09 0.35
CA LEU A 17 49.72 -0.09 0.03
C LEU A 17 50.53 -1.38 0.26
N GLU A 18 51.81 -1.39 -0.12
CA GLU A 18 52.76 -2.49 0.08
C GLU A 18 52.83 -2.85 1.58
N GLY A 19 52.95 -1.86 2.46
CA GLY A 19 52.98 -2.09 3.91
C GLY A 19 51.76 -2.82 4.46
N ILE A 20 50.55 -2.58 3.91
CA ILE A 20 49.35 -3.32 4.30
C ILE A 20 49.38 -4.76 3.74
N ILE A 21 49.87 -4.94 2.50
CA ILE A 21 49.94 -6.26 1.87
C ILE A 21 50.95 -7.15 2.59
N ASP A 22 52.11 -6.61 2.94
CA ASP A 22 53.21 -7.33 3.60
C ASP A 22 52.88 -7.82 5.01
N GLU A 23 51.89 -7.17 5.66
CA GLU A 23 51.36 -7.61 6.97
C GLU A 23 50.46 -8.86 6.87
N HIS A 24 50.09 -9.32 5.63
CA HIS A 24 49.20 -10.47 5.44
C HIS A 24 49.89 -11.63 4.73
N LEU A 25 50.02 -12.76 5.40
CA LEU A 25 50.75 -13.95 4.91
C LEU A 25 50.25 -14.51 3.56
N ASN A 26 49.00 -14.26 3.20
CA ASN A 26 48.39 -14.83 1.99
C ASN A 26 48.22 -13.79 0.86
N MET A 27 48.99 -12.68 0.88
CA MET A 27 49.06 -11.70 -0.19
C MET A 27 50.49 -11.48 -0.65
N SER A 28 50.67 -11.17 -1.93
CA SER A 28 51.88 -10.57 -2.45
C SER A 28 51.53 -9.63 -3.61
N TYR A 29 52.47 -8.80 -4.02
CA TYR A 29 52.21 -7.79 -5.04
C TYR A 29 53.34 -7.74 -6.08
N LYS A 30 53.00 -7.18 -7.24
CA LYS A 30 53.93 -6.73 -8.23
C LYS A 30 53.40 -5.42 -8.82
N PHE A 31 53.96 -4.30 -8.40
CA PHE A 31 53.63 -2.99 -8.95
C PHE A 31 54.70 -2.55 -9.95
N ASN A 32 54.28 -1.88 -11.02
CA ASN A 32 55.15 -1.38 -12.06
C ASN A 32 55.57 0.05 -11.68
N SER A 33 56.84 0.24 -11.33
CA SER A 33 57.43 1.56 -11.13
C SER A 33 58.14 2.01 -12.44
N GLY A 34 57.70 3.13 -13.02
CA GLY A 34 58.37 3.77 -14.15
C GLY A 34 57.94 3.33 -15.55
N ASP A 35 57.67 2.05 -15.82
CA ASP A 35 57.16 1.54 -17.11
C ASP A 35 55.66 1.21 -16.94
N LYS A 36 54.79 2.10 -17.38
CA LYS A 36 53.35 1.94 -17.23
C LYS A 36 52.80 1.06 -18.34
N GLU A 37 52.30 -0.13 -17.98
CA GLU A 37 51.35 -0.81 -18.84
C GLU A 37 50.13 0.11 -19.06
N MET A 38 49.52 0.06 -20.25
CA MET A 38 48.32 0.83 -20.52
C MET A 38 47.20 0.36 -19.56
N SER A 39 46.94 1.15 -18.51
CA SER A 39 45.77 1.04 -17.64
C SER A 39 45.85 0.23 -16.35
N TRP A 40 46.95 -0.47 -16.06
CA TRP A 40 47.16 -1.11 -14.75
C TRP A 40 48.49 -0.73 -14.17
N ASP A 41 48.52 -0.38 -12.89
CA ASP A 41 49.78 -0.11 -12.19
C ASP A 41 50.39 -1.39 -11.58
N GLY A 42 49.68 -2.55 -11.70
CA GLY A 42 50.20 -3.84 -11.29
C GLY A 42 49.12 -4.83 -10.84
N PHE A 43 49.58 -5.81 -10.06
CA PHE A 43 48.73 -6.91 -9.60
C PHE A 43 48.99 -7.24 -8.13
N ILE A 44 47.92 -7.69 -7.43
CA ILE A 44 48.00 -8.31 -6.11
C ILE A 44 47.63 -9.80 -6.26
N TRP A 45 48.50 -10.68 -5.76
CA TRP A 45 48.25 -12.12 -5.71
C TRP A 45 47.60 -12.49 -4.40
N LEU A 46 46.62 -13.37 -4.47
CA LEU A 46 45.99 -13.99 -3.30
C LEU A 46 46.39 -15.46 -3.25
N PHE A 47 46.71 -15.95 -2.05
CA PHE A 47 47.06 -17.34 -1.78
C PHE A 47 46.07 -17.97 -0.81
N GLN A 48 46.04 -19.31 -0.79
CA GLN A 48 45.11 -20.06 0.07
C GLN A 48 45.38 -19.77 1.55
N PRO A 49 44.32 -19.54 2.36
CA PRO A 49 44.45 -19.38 3.81
C PRO A 49 45.14 -20.59 4.44
N GLY A 50 46.06 -20.35 5.37
CA GLY A 50 46.79 -21.38 6.07
C GLY A 50 48.03 -21.92 5.35
N CYS A 51 48.33 -21.47 4.13
CA CYS A 51 49.59 -21.76 3.43
C CYS A 51 50.62 -20.66 3.69
N ASN A 52 51.81 -21.04 4.12
CA ASN A 52 52.88 -20.10 4.44
C ASN A 52 53.85 -19.88 3.24
N ASP A 53 53.55 -20.44 2.09
CA ASP A 53 54.36 -20.26 0.88
C ASP A 53 53.60 -19.58 -0.26
N HIS A 54 54.29 -18.77 -1.04
CA HIS A 54 53.74 -18.09 -2.21
C HIS A 54 54.00 -18.89 -3.50
N SER A 55 53.86 -20.20 -3.43
CA SER A 55 54.01 -21.08 -4.58
C SER A 55 52.88 -20.92 -5.58
N LYS A 56 53.13 -21.24 -6.85
CA LYS A 56 52.13 -21.22 -7.91
C LYS A 56 50.93 -22.15 -7.61
N HIS A 57 51.15 -23.19 -6.82
CA HIS A 57 50.15 -24.16 -6.45
C HIS A 57 49.14 -23.59 -5.47
N ASN A 58 49.56 -22.67 -4.61
CA ASN A 58 48.74 -22.04 -3.59
C ASN A 58 48.09 -20.73 -4.04
N ALA A 59 48.40 -20.24 -5.23
CA ALA A 59 47.83 -19.03 -5.79
C ALA A 59 46.36 -19.27 -6.20
N ILE A 60 45.44 -18.48 -5.63
CA ILE A 60 44.00 -18.52 -5.93
C ILE A 60 43.55 -17.43 -6.89
N ALA A 61 44.21 -16.28 -6.87
CA ALA A 61 43.85 -15.17 -7.73
C ALA A 61 45.00 -14.23 -8.03
N ARG A 62 44.92 -13.55 -9.18
CA ARG A 62 45.74 -12.42 -9.54
C ARG A 62 44.84 -11.23 -9.85
N ILE A 63 44.81 -10.24 -8.97
CA ILE A 63 43.88 -9.11 -8.98
C ILE A 63 44.58 -7.91 -9.67
N PRO A 64 44.04 -7.42 -10.80
CA PRO A 64 44.55 -6.21 -11.42
C PRO A 64 44.22 -4.99 -10.54
N VAL A 65 45.19 -4.09 -10.39
CA VAL A 65 45.03 -2.89 -9.58
C VAL A 65 45.46 -1.63 -10.35
N GLN A 66 44.71 -0.55 -10.09
CA GLN A 66 45.06 0.82 -10.50
C GLN A 66 45.30 1.64 -9.25
N ILE A 67 46.39 2.41 -9.21
CA ILE A 67 46.80 3.16 -8.02
C ILE A 67 47.07 4.61 -8.42
N LYS A 68 46.35 5.56 -7.84
CA LYS A 68 46.59 7.01 -8.05
C LYS A 68 46.98 7.67 -6.74
N GLY A 69 48.18 8.22 -6.72
CA GLY A 69 48.72 8.97 -5.61
C GLY A 69 48.48 10.47 -5.71
N HIS A 70 48.13 11.08 -4.59
CA HIS A 70 47.84 12.52 -4.50
C HIS A 70 48.51 13.14 -3.29
N ASN A 71 48.99 14.37 -3.45
CA ASN A 71 49.47 15.16 -2.32
C ASN A 71 48.28 15.89 -1.66
N ASP A 72 48.04 15.66 -0.35
CA ASP A 72 47.00 16.31 0.45
C ASP A 72 47.59 17.33 1.44
N ALA A 73 48.26 18.33 0.92
CA ALA A 73 48.87 19.38 1.74
C ALA A 73 47.88 20.11 2.64
N THR A 74 46.60 20.09 2.31
CA THR A 74 45.50 20.74 3.08
C THR A 74 44.84 19.82 4.09
N LYS A 75 45.22 18.56 4.17
CA LYS A 75 44.65 17.54 5.05
C LYS A 75 43.14 17.34 4.86
N LYS A 76 42.66 17.57 3.64
CA LYS A 76 41.24 17.55 3.31
C LYS A 76 40.62 16.15 3.44
N TYR A 77 41.41 15.10 3.27
CA TYR A 77 40.92 13.73 3.13
C TYR A 77 41.12 12.87 4.39
N ILE A 78 41.78 13.37 5.43
CA ILE A 78 42.13 12.60 6.64
C ILE A 78 40.90 11.99 7.35
N ASN A 79 39.80 12.74 7.47
CA ASN A 79 38.61 12.32 8.19
C ASN A 79 37.44 11.93 7.25
N LYS A 80 37.68 11.83 5.97
CA LYS A 80 36.62 11.44 5.02
C LYS A 80 36.37 9.94 5.08
N LYS A 81 35.09 9.54 5.17
CA LYS A 81 34.68 8.13 5.06
C LYS A 81 34.57 7.68 3.60
N SER A 82 34.26 8.60 2.70
CA SER A 82 34.19 8.38 1.24
C SER A 82 34.56 9.65 0.48
N ILE A 83 34.96 9.47 -0.77
CA ILE A 83 35.26 10.55 -1.70
C ILE A 83 34.63 10.25 -3.05
N THR A 84 34.40 11.27 -3.87
CA THR A 84 34.01 11.11 -5.27
C THR A 84 35.17 11.63 -6.14
N TYR A 85 35.63 10.81 -7.10
CA TYR A 85 36.75 11.15 -7.95
C TYR A 85 36.44 10.88 -9.42
N PRO A 86 36.87 11.75 -10.36
CA PRO A 86 36.64 11.55 -11.78
C PRO A 86 37.57 10.46 -12.35
N VAL A 87 37.00 9.47 -13.02
CA VAL A 87 37.69 8.40 -13.76
C VAL A 87 37.41 8.57 -15.24
N GLU A 88 38.41 8.38 -16.09
CA GLU A 88 38.28 8.47 -17.54
C GLU A 88 37.37 7.35 -18.06
N VAL A 89 36.49 7.68 -19.01
CA VAL A 89 35.60 6.69 -19.63
C VAL A 89 36.38 5.65 -20.45
N GLU A 90 37.49 6.05 -21.03
CA GLU A 90 38.38 5.15 -21.79
C GLU A 90 38.99 4.08 -20.89
N ASP A 91 39.41 4.46 -19.67
CA ASP A 91 39.92 3.51 -18.68
C ASP A 91 38.80 2.51 -18.27
N LEU A 92 37.57 3.01 -18.02
CA LEU A 92 36.43 2.14 -17.69
C LEU A 92 36.12 1.16 -18.84
N ARG A 93 36.18 1.59 -20.09
CA ARG A 93 36.00 0.70 -21.25
C ARG A 93 37.04 -0.40 -21.28
N LEU A 94 38.31 -0.05 -21.04
CA LEU A 94 39.40 -1.02 -21.02
C LEU A 94 39.27 -1.99 -19.86
N TYR A 95 38.95 -1.53 -18.64
CA TYR A 95 38.65 -2.42 -17.50
C TYR A 95 37.46 -3.36 -17.77
N GLY A 96 36.47 -2.89 -18.56
CA GLY A 96 35.31 -3.68 -18.96
C GLY A 96 35.59 -4.79 -19.99
N THR A 97 36.66 -4.69 -20.77
CA THR A 97 37.13 -5.77 -21.70
C THR A 97 37.76 -6.92 -20.93
N GLU A 98 38.27 -6.63 -19.75
CA GLU A 98 38.84 -7.60 -18.81
C GLU A 98 37.81 -7.91 -17.69
N LYS A 99 38.26 -8.51 -16.62
CA LYS A 99 37.42 -8.87 -15.49
C LYS A 99 37.22 -7.75 -14.44
N GLY A 100 37.49 -6.50 -14.84
CA GLY A 100 37.45 -5.34 -13.96
C GLY A 100 38.76 -5.03 -13.27
N VAL A 101 38.77 -4.14 -12.29
CA VAL A 101 39.94 -3.66 -11.57
C VAL A 101 39.57 -3.23 -10.15
N VAL A 102 40.51 -3.40 -9.20
CA VAL A 102 40.42 -2.71 -7.90
C VAL A 102 41.21 -1.41 -8.00
N TYR A 103 40.51 -0.28 -7.82
CA TYR A 103 41.08 1.03 -8.02
C TYR A 103 41.30 1.73 -6.69
N PHE A 104 42.55 2.16 -6.42
CA PHE A 104 42.95 2.86 -5.22
C PHE A 104 43.22 4.34 -5.50
N GLN A 105 42.70 5.21 -4.59
CA GLN A 105 43.04 6.63 -4.53
C GLN A 105 43.70 6.89 -3.18
N ILE A 106 44.97 7.30 -3.21
CA ILE A 106 45.82 7.43 -2.02
C ILE A 106 46.23 8.87 -1.85
N PHE A 107 45.84 9.48 -0.74
CA PHE A 107 46.16 10.87 -0.42
C PHE A 107 47.19 10.92 0.68
N ILE A 108 48.30 11.62 0.44
CA ILE A 108 49.44 11.69 1.31
C ILE A 108 49.66 13.13 1.77
N ASP A 109 49.71 13.36 3.06
CA ASP A 109 50.32 14.55 3.66
C ASP A 109 51.72 14.22 4.22
N GLN A 110 52.36 15.14 4.93
CA GLN A 110 53.69 14.91 5.47
C GLN A 110 53.78 13.75 6.46
N GLN A 111 52.69 13.42 7.17
CA GLN A 111 52.65 12.46 8.29
C GLN A 111 51.58 11.37 8.10
N ASN A 112 50.52 11.65 7.33
CA ASN A 112 49.34 10.76 7.25
C ASN A 112 49.14 10.28 5.81
N VAL A 113 48.56 9.07 5.73
CA VAL A 113 48.15 8.47 4.46
C VAL A 113 46.68 8.08 4.59
N SER A 114 45.86 8.57 3.66
CA SER A 114 44.44 8.24 3.56
C SER A 114 44.20 7.43 2.31
N LEU A 115 43.78 6.18 2.46
CA LEU A 115 43.51 5.25 1.37
C LEU A 115 42.01 5.16 1.12
N PHE A 116 41.65 5.18 -0.16
CA PHE A 116 40.26 4.94 -0.62
C PHE A 116 40.33 3.95 -1.78
N TYR A 117 39.29 3.14 -1.93
CA TYR A 117 39.24 2.14 -2.98
C TYR A 117 37.82 2.02 -3.55
N ILE A 118 37.74 1.35 -4.69
CA ILE A 118 36.50 0.83 -5.27
C ILE A 118 36.77 -0.46 -6.01
N SER A 119 35.89 -1.43 -5.86
CA SER A 119 35.85 -2.67 -6.65
C SER A 119 35.03 -2.42 -7.92
N LEU A 120 35.71 -2.26 -9.07
CA LEU A 120 35.10 -2.06 -10.39
C LEU A 120 34.96 -3.40 -11.11
N PHE A 121 33.97 -4.21 -10.74
CA PHE A 121 33.68 -5.45 -11.47
C PHE A 121 32.78 -5.20 -12.69
N PRO A 122 32.63 -6.16 -13.63
CA PRO A 122 32.06 -5.95 -14.95
C PRO A 122 30.68 -5.32 -15.00
N SER A 123 29.74 -5.74 -14.14
CA SER A 123 28.38 -5.16 -14.12
C SER A 123 28.38 -3.69 -13.68
N LYS A 124 29.20 -3.34 -12.69
CA LYS A 124 29.33 -1.97 -12.19
C LYS A 124 29.97 -1.06 -13.24
N ILE A 125 30.99 -1.54 -13.97
CA ILE A 125 31.55 -0.83 -15.10
C ILE A 125 30.50 -0.59 -16.18
N ALA A 126 29.69 -1.63 -16.51
CA ALA A 126 28.62 -1.51 -17.48
C ALA A 126 27.58 -0.46 -17.07
N ASP A 127 27.27 -0.33 -15.78
CA ASP A 127 26.36 0.71 -15.27
C ASP A 127 26.95 2.11 -15.40
N TYR A 128 28.24 2.30 -15.13
CA TYR A 128 28.90 3.59 -15.36
C TYR A 128 29.00 3.96 -16.85
N LEU A 129 29.12 2.98 -17.74
CA LEU A 129 29.15 3.20 -19.18
C LEU A 129 27.78 3.39 -19.82
N ASP A 130 26.70 2.98 -19.14
CA ASP A 130 25.33 3.15 -19.63
C ASP A 130 24.88 4.62 -19.53
N THR A 131 24.98 5.35 -20.63
CA THR A 131 24.71 6.80 -20.68
C THR A 131 23.24 7.15 -20.95
N GLY A 132 22.35 6.15 -21.17
CA GLY A 132 20.96 6.39 -21.59
C GLY A 132 20.87 7.14 -22.94
N ARG A 133 19.83 6.89 -23.72
CA ARG A 133 19.68 7.28 -25.15
C ARG A 133 19.85 8.78 -25.48
N ASN A 134 19.92 9.70 -24.50
CA ASN A 134 19.86 11.15 -24.73
C ASN A 134 20.93 12.01 -24.04
N LYS A 135 22.03 11.43 -23.53
CA LYS A 135 23.07 12.23 -22.87
C LYS A 135 24.37 12.28 -23.71
N ARG A 136 24.91 13.50 -23.83
CA ARG A 136 26.26 13.68 -24.41
C ARG A 136 27.26 12.77 -23.69
N GLU A 137 28.08 12.05 -24.46
CA GLU A 137 29.15 11.22 -23.95
C GLU A 137 30.14 12.10 -23.17
N ARG A 138 30.27 11.81 -21.88
CA ARG A 138 31.26 12.52 -21.03
C ARG A 138 32.58 11.77 -21.11
N THR A 139 33.66 12.48 -21.11
CA THR A 139 35.03 11.90 -21.09
C THR A 139 35.38 11.33 -19.72
N ARG A 140 34.66 11.77 -18.64
CA ARG A 140 34.90 11.36 -17.26
C ARG A 140 33.61 11.04 -16.54
N LYS A 141 33.70 10.07 -15.63
CA LYS A 141 32.62 9.71 -14.68
C LYS A 141 33.09 9.97 -13.26
N ASN A 142 32.25 10.62 -12.47
CA ASN A 142 32.48 10.78 -11.05
C ASN A 142 32.09 9.49 -10.34
N ILE A 143 33.08 8.84 -9.73
CA ILE A 143 32.94 7.53 -9.10
C ILE A 143 33.17 7.68 -7.59
N PRO A 144 32.33 7.11 -6.71
CA PRO A 144 32.53 7.11 -5.27
C PRO A 144 33.56 6.05 -4.87
N PHE A 145 34.51 6.45 -4.05
CA PHE A 145 35.48 5.57 -3.40
C PHE A 145 35.22 5.57 -1.90
N VAL A 146 35.28 4.40 -1.27
CA VAL A 146 35.13 4.23 0.16
C VAL A 146 36.50 4.16 0.85
N ARG A 147 36.56 4.58 2.12
CA ARG A 147 37.81 4.55 2.87
C ARG A 147 38.25 3.11 3.12
N LEU A 148 39.53 2.83 2.83
CA LEU A 148 40.19 1.59 3.20
C LEU A 148 40.88 1.78 4.53
N ASP A 149 40.52 1.00 5.53
CA ASP A 149 41.24 0.91 6.78
C ASP A 149 42.57 0.19 6.55
N LYS A 150 43.57 0.50 7.38
CA LYS A 150 44.88 -0.16 7.33
C LYS A 150 44.82 -1.55 7.99
N ASP A 151 43.84 -2.34 7.58
CA ASP A 151 43.59 -3.71 8.07
C ASP A 151 43.86 -4.69 6.93
N PRO A 152 44.95 -5.51 7.03
CA PRO A 152 45.33 -6.43 5.99
C PRO A 152 44.33 -7.56 5.75
N VAL A 153 43.59 -7.99 6.79
CA VAL A 153 42.52 -9.01 6.68
C VAL A 153 41.35 -8.43 5.89
N LYS A 154 40.99 -7.18 6.15
CA LYS A 154 39.93 -6.50 5.42
C LYS A 154 40.27 -6.33 3.95
N LEU A 155 41.52 -5.93 3.65
CA LEU A 155 42.01 -5.84 2.25
C LEU A 155 41.95 -7.20 1.54
N TYR A 156 42.44 -8.27 2.18
CA TYR A 156 42.36 -9.64 1.64
C TYR A 156 40.93 -10.02 1.27
N ASN A 157 39.98 -9.79 2.17
CA ASN A 157 38.56 -10.10 1.96
C ASN A 157 37.93 -9.27 0.81
N ILE A 158 38.28 -7.99 0.67
CA ILE A 158 37.86 -7.15 -0.46
C ILE A 158 38.35 -7.73 -1.79
N LEU A 159 39.61 -8.09 -1.85
CA LEU A 159 40.23 -8.64 -3.06
C LEU A 159 39.65 -10.02 -3.41
N LEU A 160 39.39 -10.86 -2.41
CA LEU A 160 38.74 -12.16 -2.59
C LEU A 160 37.31 -12.01 -3.14
N ARG A 161 36.52 -11.09 -2.60
CA ARG A 161 35.18 -10.77 -3.10
C ARG A 161 35.23 -10.26 -4.53
N PHE A 162 36.12 -9.33 -4.81
CA PHE A 162 36.35 -8.83 -6.18
C PHE A 162 36.62 -9.99 -7.16
N ASN A 163 37.52 -10.92 -6.80
CA ASN A 163 37.82 -12.07 -7.65
C ASN A 163 36.55 -12.91 -7.93
N ASN A 164 35.80 -13.24 -6.89
CA ASN A 164 34.61 -14.08 -7.02
C ASN A 164 33.53 -13.42 -7.88
N GLU A 165 33.29 -12.13 -7.69
CA GLU A 165 32.34 -11.37 -8.51
C GLU A 165 32.79 -11.28 -9.98
N SER A 166 34.05 -11.01 -10.20
CA SER A 166 34.63 -10.90 -11.55
C SER A 166 34.60 -12.25 -12.28
N LEU A 167 34.87 -13.35 -11.60
CA LEU A 167 34.81 -14.69 -12.18
C LEU A 167 33.34 -15.07 -12.53
N LYS A 168 32.38 -14.75 -11.67
CA LYS A 168 30.96 -15.00 -11.89
C LYS A 168 30.41 -14.20 -13.08
N GLN A 169 30.88 -12.96 -13.28
CA GLN A 169 30.36 -12.06 -14.31
C GLN A 169 31.11 -12.15 -15.66
N GLY A 170 32.38 -12.53 -15.66
CA GLY A 170 33.23 -12.57 -16.86
C GLY A 170 33.72 -11.19 -17.26
N THR A 171 33.20 -10.60 -18.35
CA THR A 171 33.50 -9.23 -18.78
C THR A 171 32.24 -8.38 -18.88
N ALA A 172 32.39 -7.07 -19.03
CA ALA A 172 31.21 -6.17 -19.22
C ALA A 172 30.44 -6.46 -20.51
N HIS A 173 30.99 -7.25 -21.42
CA HIS A 173 30.37 -7.61 -22.70
C HIS A 173 29.64 -8.97 -22.69
N THR A 174 29.70 -9.72 -21.59
CA THR A 174 28.98 -11.00 -21.47
C THR A 174 27.46 -10.80 -21.52
N PRO A 175 26.69 -11.80 -22.04
CA PRO A 175 25.24 -11.74 -22.01
C PRO A 175 24.66 -11.53 -20.60
N LEU A 176 25.31 -12.12 -19.60
CA LEU A 176 24.91 -11.99 -18.19
C LEU A 176 24.93 -10.52 -17.74
N VAL A 177 25.97 -9.78 -18.06
CA VAL A 177 26.14 -8.36 -17.68
C VAL A 177 25.29 -7.45 -18.57
N LYS A 178 25.25 -7.71 -19.89
CA LYS A 178 24.42 -6.91 -20.82
C LYS A 178 22.93 -6.98 -20.50
N ASN A 179 22.45 -8.13 -20.06
CA ASN A 179 21.04 -8.37 -19.70
C ASN A 179 20.78 -8.23 -18.20
N ARG A 180 21.57 -7.46 -17.47
CA ARG A 180 21.37 -7.21 -16.05
C ARG A 180 19.96 -6.63 -15.77
N ILE A 181 19.42 -6.91 -14.60
CA ILE A 181 18.10 -6.45 -14.19
C ILE A 181 18.18 -4.95 -13.90
N LYS A 182 17.31 -4.16 -14.53
CA LYS A 182 17.22 -2.72 -14.30
C LYS A 182 16.48 -2.43 -13.00
N LEU A 183 16.78 -1.28 -12.37
CA LEU A 183 16.08 -0.84 -11.16
C LEU A 183 14.56 -0.71 -11.37
N SER A 184 14.11 -0.36 -12.58
CA SER A 184 12.68 -0.33 -12.93
C SER A 184 11.98 -1.68 -12.88
N ASP A 185 12.73 -2.77 -12.96
CA ASP A 185 12.21 -4.13 -12.96
C ASP A 185 12.26 -4.80 -11.58
N LEU A 186 12.78 -4.12 -10.55
CA LEU A 186 12.83 -4.62 -9.17
C LEU A 186 11.48 -5.17 -8.66
N PRO A 187 10.31 -4.53 -8.92
CA PRO A 187 9.03 -5.06 -8.48
C PRO A 187 8.65 -6.42 -9.08
N LYS A 188 9.31 -6.82 -10.18
CA LYS A 188 9.08 -8.09 -10.89
C LYS A 188 10.05 -9.20 -10.48
N ILE A 189 10.97 -8.90 -9.56
CA ILE A 189 11.95 -9.89 -9.10
C ILE A 189 11.25 -10.91 -8.22
N LYS A 190 11.43 -12.19 -8.58
CA LYS A 190 10.90 -13.32 -7.82
C LYS A 190 11.84 -13.74 -6.69
N GLU A 191 13.14 -13.61 -6.90
CA GLU A 191 14.18 -14.03 -5.97
C GLU A 191 15.36 -13.06 -6.04
N ILE A 192 15.89 -12.68 -4.87
CA ILE A 192 17.11 -11.87 -4.74
C ILE A 192 18.11 -12.65 -3.91
N ASN A 193 19.33 -12.80 -4.43
CA ASN A 193 20.41 -13.50 -3.78
C ASN A 193 21.62 -12.57 -3.58
N LEU A 194 22.16 -12.62 -2.37
CA LEU A 194 23.41 -11.98 -1.98
C LEU A 194 24.35 -13.03 -1.40
N SER A 195 25.41 -13.35 -2.11
CA SER A 195 26.45 -14.27 -1.64
C SER A 195 27.74 -13.49 -1.38
N VAL A 196 28.16 -13.45 -0.13
CA VAL A 196 29.34 -12.67 0.30
C VAL A 196 30.34 -13.59 1.00
N PRO A 197 31.36 -14.07 0.30
CA PRO A 197 32.42 -14.86 0.91
C PRO A 197 33.09 -14.13 2.08
N GLY A 198 33.29 -14.84 3.19
CA GLY A 198 33.93 -14.29 4.39
C GLY A 198 33.06 -13.39 5.27
N ALA A 199 31.77 -13.23 4.95
CA ALA A 199 30.83 -12.58 5.87
C ALA A 199 30.37 -13.55 6.96
N SER A 200 30.48 -13.16 8.22
CA SER A 200 30.11 -14.00 9.37
C SER A 200 28.61 -13.89 9.72
N ASN A 201 27.94 -12.86 9.21
CA ASN A 201 26.53 -12.58 9.48
C ASN A 201 25.89 -11.75 8.35
N PRO A 202 24.54 -11.71 8.27
CA PRO A 202 23.83 -10.96 7.22
C PRO A 202 24.12 -9.46 7.19
N TYR A 203 24.45 -8.84 8.31
CA TYR A 203 24.79 -7.42 8.37
C TYR A 203 26.14 -7.13 7.67
N GLU A 204 27.17 -7.97 7.91
CA GLU A 204 28.46 -7.84 7.21
C GLU A 204 28.30 -8.07 5.70
N ALA A 205 27.45 -9.03 5.30
CA ALA A 205 27.12 -9.23 3.91
C ALA A 205 26.48 -8.00 3.28
N PHE A 206 25.51 -7.41 3.97
CA PHE A 206 24.87 -6.17 3.57
C PHE A 206 25.86 -5.00 3.47
N MET A 207 26.73 -4.83 4.45
CA MET A 207 27.75 -3.78 4.43
C MET A 207 28.75 -3.95 3.28
N SER A 208 29.08 -5.20 2.92
CA SER A 208 29.91 -5.49 1.75
C SER A 208 29.23 -5.12 0.43
N PHE A 209 27.91 -5.32 0.34
CA PHE A 209 27.11 -4.86 -0.79
C PHE A 209 27.08 -3.33 -0.86
N VAL A 210 26.80 -2.65 0.25
CA VAL A 210 26.72 -1.16 0.31
C VAL A 210 28.08 -0.51 -0.01
N SER A 211 29.19 -1.12 0.40
CA SER A 211 30.53 -0.63 0.06
C SER A 211 30.90 -0.90 -1.42
N GLY A 212 30.08 -1.68 -2.12
CA GLY A 212 30.28 -1.99 -3.53
C GLY A 212 31.32 -3.08 -3.81
N ASP A 213 31.61 -3.95 -2.82
CA ASP A 213 32.54 -5.07 -2.97
C ASP A 213 31.89 -6.31 -3.57
N VAL A 214 30.55 -6.35 -3.60
CA VAL A 214 29.74 -7.43 -4.16
C VAL A 214 28.51 -6.87 -4.88
N CYS A 215 27.84 -7.72 -5.68
CA CYS A 215 26.63 -7.37 -6.40
C CYS A 215 25.43 -8.17 -5.89
N LEU A 216 24.24 -7.56 -5.97
CA LEU A 216 22.98 -8.29 -5.85
C LEU A 216 22.68 -9.01 -7.16
N TYR A 217 22.17 -10.23 -7.03
CA TYR A 217 21.67 -11.01 -8.15
C TYR A 217 20.17 -11.26 -7.97
N GLY A 218 19.42 -11.23 -9.06
CA GLY A 218 17.99 -11.46 -9.05
C GLY A 218 17.56 -12.37 -10.17
N LYS A 219 16.33 -12.91 -10.02
CA LYS A 219 15.69 -13.77 -11.00
C LYS A 219 14.29 -13.24 -11.28
N LEU A 220 14.00 -12.92 -12.53
CA LEU A 220 12.64 -12.59 -12.99
C LEU A 220 11.87 -13.86 -13.30
N GLU A 221 10.56 -13.75 -13.43
CA GLU A 221 9.73 -14.88 -13.85
C GLU A 221 10.13 -15.34 -15.26
N GLY A 222 10.40 -16.63 -15.42
CA GLY A 222 10.88 -17.23 -16.67
C GLY A 222 12.39 -17.22 -16.88
N ASP A 223 13.18 -16.57 -16.02
CA ASP A 223 14.64 -16.63 -16.09
C ASP A 223 15.18 -18.02 -15.70
N GLN A 224 16.12 -18.52 -16.49
CA GLN A 224 16.83 -19.78 -16.17
C GLN A 224 17.96 -19.59 -15.15
N TYR A 225 18.60 -18.39 -15.14
CA TYR A 225 19.72 -18.07 -14.26
C TYR A 225 19.55 -16.69 -13.64
N GLU A 226 20.24 -16.48 -12.53
CA GLU A 226 20.35 -15.20 -11.87
C GLU A 226 21.14 -14.21 -12.71
N ARG A 227 20.70 -12.95 -12.70
CA ARG A 227 21.37 -11.84 -13.37
C ARG A 227 21.75 -10.77 -12.36
N PRO A 228 22.89 -10.05 -12.55
CA PRO A 228 23.22 -8.95 -11.67
C PRO A 228 22.14 -7.87 -11.75
N ILE A 229 21.84 -7.27 -10.61
CA ILE A 229 20.95 -6.11 -10.52
C ILE A 229 21.78 -4.86 -10.78
N GLN A 230 21.20 -3.92 -11.51
CA GLN A 230 21.84 -2.65 -11.84
C GLN A 230 22.28 -1.91 -10.57
N TRP A 231 23.51 -1.42 -10.56
CA TRP A 231 24.04 -0.58 -9.50
C TRP A 231 23.61 0.88 -9.71
N ASP A 232 23.27 1.58 -8.62
CA ASP A 232 23.04 3.02 -8.61
C ASP A 232 23.68 3.63 -7.35
N ASP A 233 24.70 4.48 -7.56
CA ASP A 233 25.40 5.19 -6.47
C ASP A 233 24.48 6.14 -5.68
N LYS A 234 23.29 6.46 -6.21
CA LYS A 234 22.29 7.31 -5.56
C LYS A 234 21.22 6.52 -4.82
N ALA A 235 21.18 5.20 -5.01
CA ALA A 235 20.22 4.37 -4.30
C ALA A 235 20.56 4.33 -2.80
N GLU A 236 19.54 4.49 -1.98
CA GLU A 236 19.67 4.27 -0.55
C GLU A 236 19.40 2.79 -0.27
N PHE A 237 20.37 2.15 0.33
CA PHE A 237 20.28 0.76 0.77
C PHE A 237 20.28 0.71 2.28
N VAL A 238 19.33 -0.03 2.84
CA VAL A 238 19.21 -0.24 4.27
C VAL A 238 19.18 -1.73 4.57
N TYR A 239 19.85 -2.16 5.62
CA TYR A 239 19.70 -3.51 6.15
C TYR A 239 18.46 -3.56 7.03
N GLY A 240 17.50 -4.43 6.67
CA GLY A 240 16.27 -4.59 7.41
C GLY A 240 16.06 -6.04 7.85
N LYS A 241 15.64 -6.22 9.10
CA LYS A 241 15.29 -7.51 9.69
C LYS A 241 13.94 -7.43 10.38
N ILE A 242 13.11 -8.45 10.16
CA ILE A 242 11.91 -8.65 11.00
C ILE A 242 12.37 -9.24 12.33
N VAL A 243 12.07 -8.55 13.41
CA VAL A 243 12.36 -8.96 14.78
C VAL A 243 11.07 -9.46 15.40
N SER A 244 11.04 -10.75 15.80
CA SER A 244 9.92 -11.38 16.50
C SER A 244 10.11 -11.23 18.00
N GLN A 245 9.87 -10.01 18.47
CA GLN A 245 9.96 -9.65 19.87
C GLN A 245 8.87 -8.63 20.18
N GLN A 246 8.17 -8.80 21.29
CA GLN A 246 7.05 -7.95 21.67
C GLN A 246 7.48 -6.51 21.93
N MET A 247 6.71 -5.59 21.37
CA MET A 247 6.82 -4.17 21.66
C MET A 247 5.61 -3.74 22.49
N ARG A 248 5.87 -3.22 23.69
CA ARG A 248 4.83 -2.88 24.66
C ARG A 248 5.00 -1.47 25.24
N VAL A 249 3.87 -0.93 25.68
CA VAL A 249 3.79 0.31 26.45
C VAL A 249 3.02 -0.01 27.73
N GLY A 250 3.62 0.25 28.89
CA GLY A 250 3.11 -0.30 30.14
C GLY A 250 3.03 -1.83 30.08
N ASP A 251 1.89 -2.39 30.45
CA ASP A 251 1.63 -3.84 30.40
C ASP A 251 1.00 -4.30 29.05
N THR A 252 0.66 -3.36 28.17
CA THR A 252 -0.03 -3.69 26.91
C THR A 252 0.97 -3.93 25.79
N VAL A 253 0.87 -5.11 25.16
CA VAL A 253 1.61 -5.46 23.95
C VAL A 253 0.85 -4.91 22.74
N TYR A 254 1.51 -4.07 21.95
CA TYR A 254 0.95 -3.50 20.72
C TYR A 254 1.44 -4.24 19.47
N TYR A 255 2.70 -4.66 19.43
CA TYR A 255 3.25 -5.34 18.26
C TYR A 255 4.03 -6.58 18.69
N GLU A 256 3.72 -7.74 18.08
CA GLU A 256 4.43 -9.00 18.30
C GLU A 256 5.75 -9.09 17.51
N LYS A 257 5.83 -8.29 16.47
CA LYS A 257 6.98 -8.20 15.57
C LYS A 257 7.09 -6.80 14.98
N TYR A 258 8.29 -6.42 14.63
CA TYR A 258 8.56 -5.13 13.98
C TYR A 258 9.76 -5.28 13.03
N ARG A 259 9.90 -4.33 12.11
CA ARG A 259 11.08 -4.23 11.26
C ARG A 259 12.11 -3.33 11.93
N ALA A 260 13.33 -3.83 12.11
CA ALA A 260 14.49 -3.04 12.49
C ALA A 260 15.39 -2.85 11.29
N GLU A 261 15.85 -1.64 11.06
CA GLU A 261 16.70 -1.25 9.95
C GLU A 261 17.95 -0.56 10.47
N ALA A 262 19.09 -0.83 9.82
CA ALA A 262 20.32 -0.09 10.05
C ALA A 262 20.82 0.48 8.73
N ASP A 263 21.14 1.77 8.72
CA ASP A 263 21.74 2.40 7.56
C ASP A 263 23.27 2.13 7.53
N LYS A 264 23.92 2.63 6.48
CA LYS A 264 25.38 2.50 6.29
C LYS A 264 26.24 3.17 7.40
N THR A 265 25.63 4.00 8.22
CA THR A 265 26.29 4.66 9.36
C THR A 265 26.05 3.93 10.68
N GLY A 266 25.20 2.91 10.68
CA GLY A 266 24.82 2.13 11.84
C GLY A 266 23.64 2.72 12.62
N ASN A 267 22.97 3.77 12.11
CA ASN A 267 21.79 4.35 12.75
C ASN A 267 20.62 3.34 12.67
N ILE A 268 19.96 3.13 13.78
CA ILE A 268 18.90 2.14 13.92
C ILE A 268 17.53 2.82 13.84
N LYS A 269 16.69 2.28 12.93
CA LYS A 269 15.30 2.66 12.77
C LYS A 269 14.41 1.46 13.04
N ILE A 270 13.32 1.68 13.76
CA ILE A 270 12.31 0.66 14.08
C ILE A 270 11.00 1.06 13.40
N THR A 271 10.41 0.13 12.66
CA THR A 271 9.15 0.30 11.97
C THR A 271 8.16 -0.75 12.47
N PRO A 272 7.36 -0.44 13.50
CA PRO A 272 6.37 -1.37 14.06
C PRO A 272 5.22 -1.63 13.08
N SER A 273 4.81 -0.59 12.35
CA SER A 273 3.77 -0.61 11.33
C SER A 273 4.19 0.24 10.12
N PRO A 274 3.51 0.14 8.96
CA PRO A 274 3.78 1.03 7.83
C PRO A 274 3.63 2.52 8.13
N ASN A 275 2.89 2.86 9.18
CA ASN A 275 2.58 4.25 9.54
C ASN A 275 3.58 4.86 10.52
N ILE A 276 4.35 4.05 11.25
CA ILE A 276 5.21 4.49 12.35
C ILE A 276 6.68 4.18 12.06
N LEU A 277 7.50 5.21 12.12
CA LEU A 277 8.95 5.10 12.09
C LEU A 277 9.53 5.70 13.35
N ILE A 278 10.27 4.90 14.11
CA ILE A 278 11.01 5.30 15.32
C ILE A 278 12.49 5.34 14.96
N ASP A 279 13.09 6.53 14.99
CA ASP A 279 14.51 6.75 14.79
C ASP A 279 15.17 6.89 16.16
N LEU A 280 15.94 5.86 16.56
CA LEU A 280 16.55 5.81 17.89
C LEU A 280 17.70 6.80 18.05
N ASP A 281 18.42 7.09 16.99
CA ASP A 281 19.57 7.99 17.02
C ASP A 281 19.15 9.46 17.00
N GLU A 282 18.12 9.79 16.22
CA GLU A 282 17.54 11.14 16.19
C GLU A 282 16.51 11.37 17.30
N HIS A 283 16.20 10.35 18.11
CA HIS A 283 15.16 10.39 19.15
C HIS A 283 13.81 10.92 18.63
N ARG A 284 13.41 10.46 17.44
CA ARG A 284 12.24 10.97 16.73
C ARG A 284 11.26 9.85 16.37
N ILE A 285 9.98 10.11 16.59
CA ILE A 285 8.89 9.28 16.08
C ILE A 285 8.20 10.03 14.95
N THR A 286 8.08 9.38 13.80
CA THR A 286 7.35 9.90 12.64
C THR A 286 6.11 9.05 12.43
N TYR A 287 4.95 9.70 12.32
CA TYR A 287 3.67 9.06 12.01
C TYR A 287 3.13 9.56 10.66
N LYS A 288 2.86 8.62 9.76
CA LYS A 288 2.30 8.88 8.42
C LYS A 288 1.10 7.96 8.21
N PRO A 289 -0.13 8.47 8.22
CA PRO A 289 -1.34 7.65 8.07
C PRO A 289 -1.51 7.21 6.61
N ILE A 290 -0.92 6.07 6.22
CA ILE A 290 -0.94 5.53 4.85
C ILE A 290 -1.63 4.17 4.72
N SER A 291 -2.01 3.55 5.82
CA SER A 291 -2.65 2.23 5.84
C SER A 291 -4.17 2.30 6.09
N THR A 292 -4.80 1.17 6.33
CA THR A 292 -6.26 1.08 6.58
C THR A 292 -6.66 1.70 7.91
N ILE A 293 -7.92 2.09 8.06
CA ILE A 293 -8.42 2.70 9.31
C ILE A 293 -8.24 1.80 10.53
N PRO A 294 -8.47 0.47 10.49
CA PRO A 294 -8.18 -0.40 11.63
C PRO A 294 -6.70 -0.40 12.05
N GLU A 295 -5.78 -0.36 11.08
CA GLU A 295 -4.34 -0.27 11.36
C GLU A 295 -3.97 1.10 11.93
N LEU A 296 -4.54 2.18 11.39
CA LEU A 296 -4.37 3.53 11.93
C LEU A 296 -4.89 3.68 13.35
N TYR A 297 -6.04 3.06 13.66
CA TYR A 297 -6.61 3.02 15.01
C TYR A 297 -5.66 2.34 16.00
N HIS A 298 -5.16 1.14 15.62
CA HIS A 298 -4.20 0.42 16.45
C HIS A 298 -2.94 1.26 16.73
N ASP A 299 -2.40 1.89 15.68
CA ASP A 299 -1.22 2.75 15.79
C ASP A 299 -1.50 4.02 16.62
N ALA A 300 -2.69 4.60 16.49
CA ALA A 300 -3.11 5.75 17.28
C ALA A 300 -3.23 5.41 18.77
N CYS A 301 -3.78 4.23 19.10
CA CYS A 301 -3.86 3.72 20.46
C CYS A 301 -2.46 3.50 21.05
N PHE A 302 -1.54 2.89 20.28
CA PHE A 302 -0.13 2.73 20.69
C PHE A 302 0.55 4.08 20.99
N LEU A 303 0.44 5.04 20.05
CA LEU A 303 1.04 6.36 20.24
C LEU A 303 0.44 7.09 21.44
N LYS A 304 -0.87 7.04 21.63
CA LYS A 304 -1.55 7.66 22.76
C LYS A 304 -1.11 7.06 24.09
N ALA A 305 -0.98 5.74 24.17
CA ALA A 305 -0.42 5.06 25.32
C ALA A 305 1.02 5.50 25.60
N LEU A 306 1.85 5.60 24.53
CA LEU A 306 3.23 6.05 24.65
C LEU A 306 3.35 7.50 25.13
N PHE A 307 2.43 8.38 24.75
CA PHE A 307 2.34 9.75 25.27
C PHE A 307 2.07 9.77 26.78
N THR A 308 1.24 8.83 27.26
CA THR A 308 0.86 8.74 28.67
C THR A 308 1.96 8.12 29.52
N GLU A 309 2.44 6.93 29.14
CA GLU A 309 3.39 6.12 29.90
C GLU A 309 4.86 6.58 29.73
N LYS A 310 5.15 7.27 28.63
CA LYS A 310 6.47 7.83 28.30
C LYS A 310 7.61 6.82 28.26
N ALA A 311 7.33 5.53 28.22
CA ALA A 311 8.32 4.46 28.16
C ALA A 311 7.92 3.39 27.15
N LEU A 312 8.85 3.05 26.26
CA LEU A 312 8.71 2.00 25.25
C LEU A 312 9.59 0.81 25.62
N TYR A 313 9.01 -0.37 25.63
CA TYR A 313 9.71 -1.62 25.90
C TYR A 313 9.75 -2.54 24.68
N VAL A 314 10.86 -3.23 24.53
CA VAL A 314 11.04 -4.34 23.60
C VAL A 314 11.42 -5.56 24.43
N GLY A 315 10.53 -6.55 24.50
CA GLY A 315 10.60 -7.58 25.52
C GLY A 315 10.63 -6.99 26.91
N GLU A 316 11.63 -7.35 27.70
CA GLU A 316 11.83 -6.80 29.07
C GLU A 316 12.67 -5.53 29.11
N THR A 317 13.22 -5.09 27.97
CA THR A 317 14.15 -3.96 27.93
C THR A 317 13.43 -2.67 27.60
N CYS A 318 13.58 -1.63 28.43
CA CYS A 318 13.19 -0.28 28.08
C CYS A 318 14.16 0.29 27.03
N VAL A 319 13.67 0.50 25.81
CA VAL A 319 14.50 0.98 24.68
C VAL A 319 14.53 2.49 24.57
N CYS A 320 13.49 3.17 25.04
CA CYS A 320 13.50 4.63 25.12
C CYS A 320 12.53 5.16 26.16
N HIS A 321 12.88 6.33 26.70
CA HIS A 321 11.98 7.20 27.46
C HIS A 321 11.57 8.35 26.54
N ALA A 322 10.32 8.36 26.11
CA ALA A 322 9.80 9.37 25.21
C ALA A 322 9.64 10.71 25.93
N LYS A 323 10.24 11.76 25.40
CA LYS A 323 9.94 13.15 25.76
C LYS A 323 9.21 13.76 24.57
N PHE A 324 7.95 14.07 24.77
CA PHE A 324 7.17 14.74 23.75
C PHE A 324 7.12 16.23 24.06
N ASP A 325 7.43 17.06 23.10
CA ASP A 325 6.99 18.44 23.12
C ASP A 325 5.47 18.41 23.01
N HIS A 326 4.76 19.11 23.89
CA HIS A 326 3.29 19.11 23.92
C HIS A 326 2.72 19.70 22.62
N ASP A 327 2.58 18.86 21.62
CA ASP A 327 1.85 19.19 20.39
C ASP A 327 0.39 18.72 20.48
N HIS A 328 -0.44 19.58 21.07
CA HIS A 328 -1.89 19.38 21.16
C HIS A 328 -2.54 19.12 19.79
N THR A 329 -1.90 19.53 18.69
CA THR A 329 -2.41 19.28 17.32
C THR A 329 -2.25 17.82 16.95
N PHE A 330 -1.16 17.20 17.34
CA PHE A 330 -0.92 15.79 17.08
C PHE A 330 -1.83 14.89 17.92
N GLU A 331 -2.00 15.18 19.20
CA GLU A 331 -2.95 14.46 20.07
C GLU A 331 -4.36 14.49 19.49
N LYS A 332 -4.86 15.65 19.05
CA LYS A 332 -6.16 15.77 18.41
C LYS A 332 -6.29 14.93 17.13
N LYS A 333 -5.21 14.76 16.37
CA LYS A 333 -5.23 13.86 15.20
C LYS A 333 -5.37 12.40 15.57
N LEU A 334 -4.71 11.97 16.66
CA LEU A 334 -4.86 10.62 17.18
C LEU A 334 -6.28 10.39 17.70
N ASP A 335 -6.82 11.33 18.47
CA ASP A 335 -8.20 11.29 18.97
C ASP A 335 -9.22 11.20 17.82
N PHE A 336 -9.01 11.99 16.76
CA PHE A 336 -9.85 11.94 15.57
C PHE A 336 -9.84 10.56 14.90
N ILE A 337 -8.68 9.91 14.78
CA ILE A 337 -8.57 8.58 14.16
C ILE A 337 -9.27 7.52 15.04
N ILE A 338 -9.10 7.60 16.35
CA ILE A 338 -9.72 6.69 17.31
C ILE A 338 -11.23 6.83 17.24
N ASP A 339 -11.76 8.05 17.35
CA ASP A 339 -13.17 8.36 17.30
C ASP A 339 -13.81 7.97 15.96
N LEU A 340 -13.09 8.20 14.85
CA LEU A 340 -13.52 7.80 13.51
C LEU A 340 -13.67 6.28 13.40
N TYR A 341 -12.67 5.52 13.82
CA TYR A 341 -12.72 4.05 13.78
C TYR A 341 -13.88 3.52 14.63
N GLU A 342 -14.05 4.01 15.85
CA GLU A 342 -15.13 3.61 16.73
C GLU A 342 -16.50 3.95 16.14
N THR A 343 -16.64 5.13 15.51
CA THR A 343 -17.90 5.54 14.85
C THR A 343 -18.23 4.65 13.67
N LEU A 344 -17.24 4.38 12.80
CA LEU A 344 -17.43 3.50 11.65
C LEU A 344 -17.77 2.07 12.08
N SER A 345 -17.12 1.58 13.14
CA SER A 345 -17.39 0.26 13.70
C SER A 345 -18.80 0.17 14.30
N LEU A 346 -19.26 1.23 14.96
CA LEU A 346 -20.60 1.31 15.55
C LEU A 346 -21.70 1.18 14.48
N ILE A 347 -21.49 1.78 13.31
CA ILE A 347 -22.47 1.76 12.21
C ILE A 347 -22.20 0.64 11.18
N ASP A 348 -21.26 -0.26 11.44
CA ASP A 348 -20.88 -1.37 10.55
C ASP A 348 -20.47 -0.90 9.13
N LEU A 349 -19.69 0.19 9.07
CA LEU A 349 -19.20 0.78 7.84
C LEU A 349 -17.68 0.64 7.72
N SER A 350 -17.22 0.11 6.57
CA SER A 350 -15.80 0.05 6.21
C SER A 350 -15.48 1.12 5.17
N ILE A 351 -14.56 2.02 5.51
CA ILE A 351 -14.03 3.01 4.59
C ILE A 351 -12.53 2.75 4.46
N GLU A 352 -12.03 2.65 3.22
CA GLU A 352 -10.60 2.62 2.96
C GLU A 352 -9.92 3.90 3.47
N ASN A 353 -8.61 3.86 3.63
CA ASN A 353 -7.83 4.94 4.22
C ASN A 353 -8.23 6.33 3.66
N PRO A 354 -8.87 7.20 4.46
CA PRO A 354 -9.35 8.51 4.00
C PRO A 354 -8.21 9.52 3.75
N PHE A 355 -6.98 9.22 4.20
CA PHE A 355 -5.81 10.09 4.09
C PHE A 355 -4.99 9.83 2.82
N VAL A 356 -5.28 8.74 2.08
CA VAL A 356 -4.69 8.50 0.77
C VAL A 356 -5.43 9.35 -0.26
N ASN A 357 -4.73 10.26 -0.95
CA ASN A 357 -5.32 11.23 -1.87
C ASN A 357 -6.33 12.17 -1.16
N TYR A 358 -5.83 12.98 -0.24
CA TYR A 358 -6.59 13.94 0.54
C TYR A 358 -7.63 14.68 -0.31
N ASP A 359 -8.90 14.40 -0.02
CA ASP A 359 -10.08 15.08 -0.56
C ASP A 359 -10.76 15.83 0.59
N ARG A 360 -10.69 17.17 0.53
CA ARG A 360 -11.24 18.04 1.57
C ARG A 360 -12.73 17.79 1.81
N MET A 361 -13.49 17.59 0.72
CA MET A 361 -14.93 17.35 0.82
C MET A 361 -15.23 16.06 1.59
N LYS A 362 -14.49 14.98 1.33
CA LYS A 362 -14.65 13.72 2.06
C LYS A 362 -14.24 13.84 3.52
N MET A 363 -13.21 14.61 3.82
CA MET A 363 -12.83 14.87 5.22
C MET A 363 -13.89 15.67 5.97
N ASP A 364 -14.48 16.69 5.34
CA ASP A 364 -15.58 17.44 5.93
C ASP A 364 -16.79 16.52 6.22
N GLN A 365 -17.10 15.59 5.31
CA GLN A 365 -18.17 14.59 5.49
C GLN A 365 -17.88 13.61 6.65
N LEU A 366 -16.63 13.19 6.86
CA LEU A 366 -16.25 12.38 8.04
C LEU A 366 -16.39 13.17 9.34
N ILE A 367 -16.02 14.44 9.33
CA ILE A 367 -16.24 15.34 10.48
C ILE A 367 -17.74 15.49 10.76
N ASP A 368 -18.57 15.60 9.73
CA ASP A 368 -20.04 15.66 9.90
C ASP A 368 -20.57 14.36 10.52
N LEU A 369 -20.04 13.19 10.14
CA LEU A 369 -20.38 11.92 10.76
C LEU A 369 -20.05 11.90 12.26
N LEU A 370 -18.87 12.36 12.64
CA LEU A 370 -18.48 12.47 14.06
C LEU A 370 -19.36 13.46 14.82
N ASN A 371 -19.72 14.58 14.19
CA ASN A 371 -20.66 15.55 14.76
C ASN A 371 -22.06 14.95 15.00
N LEU A 372 -22.50 14.04 14.12
CA LEU A 372 -23.75 13.31 14.32
C LEU A 372 -23.65 12.37 15.53
N ARG A 373 -22.56 11.60 15.68
CA ARG A 373 -22.32 10.73 16.83
C ARG A 373 -22.33 11.49 18.16
N HIS A 374 -21.67 12.66 18.18
CA HIS A 374 -21.50 13.48 19.38
C HIS A 374 -22.57 14.58 19.52
N ARG A 375 -23.68 14.46 18.78
CA ARG A 375 -24.80 15.40 18.89
C ARG A 375 -25.38 15.35 20.31
N LYS A 376 -25.58 16.54 20.87
CA LYS A 376 -26.25 16.64 22.19
C LYS A 376 -27.71 16.21 22.09
N PRO A 377 -28.20 15.42 23.08
CA PRO A 377 -29.59 15.02 23.14
C PRO A 377 -30.54 16.24 23.12
N GLN A 378 -31.66 16.11 22.43
CA GLN A 378 -32.66 17.17 22.26
C GLN A 378 -34.11 16.68 22.49
N ALA A 379 -34.32 15.35 22.56
CA ALA A 379 -35.64 14.81 22.80
C ALA A 379 -36.20 15.30 24.14
N LYS A 380 -37.45 15.77 24.12
CA LYS A 380 -38.11 16.32 25.30
C LYS A 380 -39.04 15.33 25.97
N ASN A 381 -39.63 14.44 25.21
CA ASN A 381 -40.63 13.47 25.69
C ASN A 381 -40.39 12.12 25.02
N GLY A 382 -39.82 11.18 25.76
CA GLY A 382 -39.58 9.83 25.26
C GLY A 382 -38.41 9.71 24.26
N VAL A 383 -38.39 8.63 23.50
CA VAL A 383 -37.33 8.32 22.51
C VAL A 383 -37.75 8.80 21.13
N GLU A 384 -36.89 9.56 20.49
CA GLU A 384 -37.09 10.04 19.11
C GLU A 384 -36.07 9.34 18.18
N TYR A 385 -36.53 8.99 16.96
CA TYR A 385 -35.68 8.41 15.92
C TYR A 385 -35.64 9.34 14.70
N HIS A 386 -34.43 9.72 14.27
CA HIS A 386 -34.23 10.60 13.14
C HIS A 386 -33.52 9.84 12.01
N SER A 387 -34.17 9.72 10.85
CA SER A 387 -33.55 9.15 9.65
C SER A 387 -32.63 10.18 8.97
N ILE A 388 -31.41 9.78 8.65
CA ILE A 388 -30.36 10.63 8.10
C ILE A 388 -29.72 9.92 6.90
N SER A 389 -29.81 10.49 5.71
CA SER A 389 -29.09 10.01 4.54
C SER A 389 -27.71 10.68 4.51
N TRP A 390 -26.75 10.14 5.28
CA TRP A 390 -25.38 10.66 5.29
C TRP A 390 -24.68 10.36 3.97
N LYS A 391 -23.92 11.33 3.46
CA LYS A 391 -23.24 11.25 2.16
C LYS A 391 -21.72 11.20 2.34
N TYR A 392 -21.06 10.23 1.63
CA TYR A 392 -19.62 10.17 1.53
C TYR A 392 -19.18 10.06 0.05
N GLY A 393 -18.51 11.09 -0.45
CA GLY A 393 -18.33 11.30 -1.88
C GLY A 393 -19.69 11.47 -2.58
N ASP A 394 -19.96 10.65 -3.59
CA ASP A 394 -21.21 10.65 -4.33
C ASP A 394 -22.21 9.60 -3.85
N LYS A 395 -21.87 8.84 -2.81
CA LYS A 395 -22.63 7.72 -2.30
C LYS A 395 -23.31 8.06 -0.97
N TYR A 396 -24.39 7.36 -0.66
CA TYR A 396 -25.15 7.51 0.58
C TYR A 396 -24.92 6.33 1.51
N TYR A 397 -24.92 6.61 2.80
CA TYR A 397 -25.01 5.60 3.85
C TYR A 397 -26.12 6.02 4.81
N PRO A 398 -27.27 5.31 4.77
CA PRO A 398 -28.43 5.70 5.55
C PRO A 398 -28.23 5.34 7.02
N LEU A 399 -28.55 6.29 7.88
CA LEU A 399 -28.36 6.22 9.33
C LEU A 399 -29.66 6.53 10.07
N ILE A 400 -29.77 6.00 11.27
CA ILE A 400 -30.79 6.39 12.27
C ILE A 400 -30.06 6.91 13.50
N LEU A 401 -30.41 8.12 13.92
CA LEU A 401 -30.02 8.69 15.19
C LEU A 401 -31.16 8.50 16.17
N LYS A 402 -30.96 7.72 17.22
CA LYS A 402 -31.84 7.58 18.37
C LYS A 402 -31.46 8.64 19.39
N ASP A 403 -32.45 9.37 19.88
CA ASP A 403 -32.29 10.39 20.93
C ASP A 403 -33.32 10.06 22.04
N ASP A 404 -32.83 9.77 23.24
CA ASP A 404 -33.66 9.45 24.40
C ASP A 404 -33.74 10.60 25.44
N GLY A 405 -33.20 11.77 25.08
CA GLY A 405 -33.15 12.95 25.92
C GLY A 405 -31.93 13.00 26.86
N ASP A 406 -31.36 11.84 27.20
CA ASP A 406 -30.13 11.73 28.03
C ASP A 406 -28.91 11.42 27.18
N SER A 407 -29.07 10.63 26.11
CA SER A 407 -28.01 10.20 25.19
C SER A 407 -28.47 10.16 23.74
N THR A 408 -27.51 10.11 22.83
CA THR A 408 -27.76 9.84 21.42
C THR A 408 -27.00 8.59 20.99
N GLU A 409 -27.62 7.74 20.18
CA GLU A 409 -27.03 6.55 19.61
C GLU A 409 -27.19 6.57 18.08
N LEU A 410 -26.12 6.21 17.34
CA LEU A 410 -26.11 6.19 15.89
C LEU A 410 -26.08 4.74 15.38
N PHE A 411 -26.95 4.43 14.41
CA PHE A 411 -27.06 3.10 13.81
C PHE A 411 -27.09 3.20 12.28
N SER A 412 -26.65 2.14 11.60
CA SER A 412 -27.03 1.96 10.20
C SER A 412 -28.53 1.65 10.10
N SER A 413 -29.26 2.34 9.23
CA SER A 413 -30.69 2.08 9.05
C SER A 413 -30.96 0.74 8.34
N ILE A 414 -30.02 0.24 7.56
CA ILE A 414 -30.17 -0.99 6.76
C ILE A 414 -29.42 -2.17 7.38
N TYR A 415 -28.18 -1.92 7.88
CA TYR A 415 -27.25 -3.00 8.26
C TYR A 415 -27.23 -3.28 9.77
N SER A 416 -27.92 -2.47 10.57
CA SER A 416 -27.99 -2.71 12.02
C SER A 416 -28.67 -4.05 12.34
N LYS A 417 -28.02 -4.84 13.20
CA LYS A 417 -28.57 -6.08 13.74
C LYS A 417 -29.52 -5.85 14.93
N THR A 418 -29.46 -4.66 15.51
CA THR A 418 -30.21 -4.28 16.71
C THR A 418 -31.49 -3.51 16.39
N LEU A 419 -31.58 -2.89 15.21
CA LEU A 419 -32.79 -2.23 14.75
C LEU A 419 -33.71 -3.19 14.01
N GLY A 420 -34.98 -3.07 14.22
CA GLY A 420 -36.05 -3.74 13.46
C GLY A 420 -37.14 -2.73 13.11
N LEU A 421 -37.71 -2.83 11.92
CA LEU A 421 -38.91 -2.12 11.55
C LEU A 421 -40.10 -3.05 11.71
N PHE A 422 -41.10 -2.59 12.45
CA PHE A 422 -42.31 -3.37 12.76
C PHE A 422 -43.55 -2.58 12.45
N VAL A 423 -44.57 -3.29 12.00
CA VAL A 423 -45.95 -2.76 11.88
C VAL A 423 -46.76 -3.31 13.03
N GLU A 424 -47.46 -2.41 13.72
CA GLU A 424 -48.29 -2.74 14.87
C GLU A 424 -49.71 -3.05 14.41
N ASP A 425 -50.30 -4.11 14.97
CA ASP A 425 -51.70 -4.42 14.90
C ASP A 425 -52.29 -4.50 16.33
N GLU A 426 -53.50 -4.10 16.49
CA GLU A 426 -54.20 -4.16 17.77
C GLU A 426 -55.34 -5.20 17.66
N GLU A 427 -55.22 -6.31 18.38
CA GLU A 427 -56.28 -7.32 18.42
C GLU A 427 -57.46 -6.85 19.24
N ASP A 428 -58.62 -7.47 19.01
CA ASP A 428 -59.85 -7.17 19.72
C ASP A 428 -59.77 -7.30 21.27
N CYS A 429 -58.73 -8.00 21.75
CA CYS A 429 -58.40 -8.13 23.18
C CYS A 429 -57.53 -6.98 23.73
N GLY A 430 -57.09 -6.03 22.90
CA GLY A 430 -56.18 -4.94 23.26
C GLY A 430 -54.70 -5.33 23.35
N GLU A 431 -54.33 -6.54 22.94
CA GLU A 431 -52.94 -6.95 22.82
C GLU A 431 -52.35 -6.41 21.50
N LYS A 432 -51.18 -5.82 21.61
CA LYS A 432 -50.40 -5.29 20.44
C LYS A 432 -49.51 -6.37 19.89
N ILE A 433 -49.68 -6.69 18.63
CA ILE A 433 -48.82 -7.62 17.89
C ILE A 433 -47.93 -6.82 16.94
N MET A 434 -46.64 -7.14 16.95
CA MET A 434 -45.64 -6.47 16.13
C MET A 434 -45.17 -7.42 15.01
N TYR A 435 -45.35 -7.00 13.76
CA TYR A 435 -44.96 -7.78 12.59
C TYR A 435 -43.75 -7.17 11.93
N ARG A 436 -42.73 -7.98 11.69
CA ARG A 436 -41.46 -7.52 11.09
C ARG A 436 -41.60 -7.25 9.59
N VAL A 437 -41.08 -6.09 9.18
CA VAL A 437 -40.94 -5.70 7.76
C VAL A 437 -39.49 -5.35 7.44
N PRO A 438 -39.07 -5.39 6.16
CA PRO A 438 -37.71 -5.05 5.81
C PRO A 438 -37.34 -3.60 6.14
N LEU A 439 -36.18 -3.36 6.71
CA LEU A 439 -35.69 -2.00 7.01
C LEU A 439 -35.53 -1.13 5.74
N VAL A 440 -35.26 -1.73 4.60
CA VAL A 440 -35.12 -1.06 3.31
C VAL A 440 -36.35 -0.25 2.90
N ILE A 441 -37.51 -0.53 3.46
CA ILE A 441 -38.74 0.22 3.19
C ILE A 441 -38.67 1.69 3.66
N ALA A 442 -37.83 1.98 4.64
CA ALA A 442 -37.68 3.33 5.17
C ALA A 442 -36.86 4.27 4.26
N GLU A 443 -36.23 3.74 3.21
CA GLU A 443 -35.32 4.49 2.40
C GLU A 443 -35.89 4.88 1.02
N LYS A 444 -35.43 6.02 0.51
CA LYS A 444 -35.82 6.48 -0.83
C LYS A 444 -35.07 5.72 -1.93
N PRO A 445 -35.69 5.50 -3.13
CA PRO A 445 -35.04 4.80 -4.23
C PRO A 445 -33.68 5.39 -4.63
N GLU A 446 -33.52 6.72 -4.63
CA GLU A 446 -32.30 7.40 -5.00
C GLU A 446 -31.16 7.13 -4.00
N VAL A 447 -31.49 6.98 -2.72
CA VAL A 447 -30.53 6.62 -1.67
C VAL A 447 -30.07 5.18 -1.86
N LEU A 448 -31.02 4.26 -2.04
CA LEU A 448 -30.73 2.83 -2.26
C LEU A 448 -29.96 2.57 -3.55
N ALA A 449 -30.26 3.30 -4.62
CA ALA A 449 -29.56 3.19 -5.90
C ALA A 449 -28.10 3.67 -5.85
N ASN A 450 -27.76 4.50 -4.86
CA ASN A 450 -26.44 5.11 -4.69
C ASN A 450 -25.83 4.80 -3.32
N LEU A 451 -26.06 3.59 -2.79
CA LEU A 451 -25.44 3.17 -1.55
C LEU A 451 -23.91 3.15 -1.65
N TYR A 452 -23.23 3.61 -0.60
CA TYR A 452 -21.77 3.52 -0.49
C TYR A 452 -21.32 2.06 -0.48
N GLU A 453 -22.07 1.21 0.23
CA GLU A 453 -21.84 -0.23 0.32
C GLU A 453 -23.17 -0.94 0.11
N TYR A 454 -23.24 -1.84 -0.85
CA TYR A 454 -24.41 -2.65 -1.11
C TYR A 454 -24.11 -4.12 -0.78
N ARG A 455 -24.88 -4.69 0.17
CA ARG A 455 -24.75 -6.07 0.64
C ARG A 455 -26.02 -6.84 0.29
N TYR A 456 -26.01 -7.49 -0.85
CA TYR A 456 -27.16 -8.24 -1.37
C TYR A 456 -27.66 -9.30 -0.39
N ASP A 457 -26.78 -10.01 0.30
CA ASP A 457 -27.10 -11.04 1.30
C ASP A 457 -27.91 -10.49 2.45
N VAL A 458 -27.61 -9.30 2.95
CA VAL A 458 -28.35 -8.64 4.03
C VAL A 458 -29.77 -8.26 3.57
N PHE A 459 -29.90 -7.71 2.35
CA PHE A 459 -31.21 -7.41 1.78
C PHE A 459 -32.03 -8.68 1.60
N LEU A 460 -31.43 -9.76 1.12
CA LEU A 460 -32.08 -11.04 0.94
C LEU A 460 -32.56 -11.65 2.26
N GLU A 461 -31.73 -11.56 3.31
CA GLU A 461 -32.08 -12.00 4.65
C GLU A 461 -33.30 -11.24 5.18
N GLN A 462 -33.29 -9.91 5.12
CA GLN A 462 -34.43 -9.08 5.55
C GLN A 462 -35.71 -9.41 4.78
N ILE A 463 -35.63 -9.69 3.47
CA ILE A 463 -36.77 -10.07 2.65
C ILE A 463 -37.30 -11.45 3.04
N ASN A 464 -36.42 -12.40 3.34
CA ASN A 464 -36.81 -13.74 3.75
C ASN A 464 -37.46 -13.72 5.14
N ASP A 465 -37.00 -12.87 6.04
CA ASP A 465 -37.51 -12.72 7.41
C ASP A 465 -38.80 -11.90 7.50
N ALA A 466 -39.18 -11.18 6.45
CA ALA A 466 -40.40 -10.38 6.43
C ALA A 466 -41.65 -11.24 6.62
N GLU A 467 -42.54 -10.81 7.47
CA GLU A 467 -43.80 -11.50 7.72
C GLU A 467 -44.89 -10.97 6.77
N VAL A 468 -45.43 -11.85 5.90
CA VAL A 468 -46.49 -11.49 4.95
C VAL A 468 -47.85 -11.88 5.52
N ASN A 469 -48.67 -10.88 5.85
CA ASN A 469 -50.03 -11.03 6.33
C ASN A 469 -50.89 -9.83 5.90
N ARG A 470 -52.15 -9.73 6.35
CA ARG A 470 -53.05 -8.63 5.96
C ARG A 470 -52.53 -7.24 6.39
N ILE A 471 -51.82 -7.18 7.51
CA ILE A 471 -51.34 -5.93 8.11
C ILE A 471 -50.08 -5.41 7.43
N THR A 472 -49.15 -6.32 7.07
CA THR A 472 -47.90 -5.99 6.43
C THR A 472 -47.95 -5.92 4.90
N TYR A 473 -49.10 -6.34 4.32
CA TYR A 473 -49.24 -6.50 2.85
C TYR A 473 -48.88 -5.21 2.09
N ASP A 474 -49.49 -4.08 2.44
CA ASP A 474 -49.30 -2.81 1.74
C ASP A 474 -47.88 -2.27 1.91
N GLN A 475 -47.28 -2.48 3.08
CA GLN A 475 -45.87 -2.09 3.33
C GLN A 475 -44.90 -2.91 2.51
N ILE A 476 -45.09 -4.22 2.41
CA ILE A 476 -44.23 -5.12 1.61
C ILE A 476 -44.43 -4.86 0.12
N LEU A 477 -45.68 -4.56 -0.31
CA LEU A 477 -45.95 -4.13 -1.69
C LEU A 477 -45.20 -2.85 -2.02
N SER A 478 -45.28 -1.82 -1.19
CA SER A 478 -44.55 -0.57 -1.35
C SER A 478 -43.04 -0.80 -1.45
N ASN A 479 -42.49 -1.65 -0.59
CA ASN A 479 -41.07 -1.99 -0.62
C ASN A 479 -40.67 -2.65 -1.94
N SER A 480 -41.46 -3.57 -2.47
CA SER A 480 -41.21 -4.16 -3.80
C SER A 480 -41.21 -3.11 -4.91
N LEU A 481 -42.09 -2.12 -4.86
CA LEU A 481 -42.13 -1.03 -5.84
C LEU A 481 -40.87 -0.13 -5.73
N VAL A 482 -40.41 0.16 -4.52
CA VAL A 482 -39.15 0.87 -4.27
C VAL A 482 -37.99 0.14 -4.92
N LEU A 483 -37.86 -1.18 -4.75
CA LEU A 483 -36.79 -1.97 -5.34
C LEU A 483 -36.83 -1.95 -6.88
N ILE A 484 -38.01 -1.93 -7.50
CA ILE A 484 -38.15 -1.77 -8.96
C ILE A 484 -37.67 -0.37 -9.39
N CYS A 485 -38.03 0.68 -8.63
CA CYS A 485 -37.53 2.03 -8.89
C CYS A 485 -35.99 2.12 -8.78
N VAL A 486 -35.40 1.43 -7.82
CA VAL A 486 -33.93 1.36 -7.68
C VAL A 486 -33.29 0.78 -8.94
N TYR A 487 -33.86 -0.31 -9.46
CA TYR A 487 -33.41 -0.87 -10.74
C TYR A 487 -33.54 0.13 -11.91
N ASP A 488 -34.66 0.87 -11.98
CA ASP A 488 -34.87 1.87 -13.03
C ASP A 488 -33.83 3.00 -13.00
N ILE A 489 -33.21 3.25 -11.82
CA ILE A 489 -32.16 4.26 -11.62
C ILE A 489 -30.76 3.72 -11.96
N ASN A 490 -30.41 2.51 -11.45
CA ASN A 490 -29.02 2.02 -11.50
C ASN A 490 -28.80 0.80 -12.43
N GLY A 491 -29.87 0.14 -12.89
CA GLY A 491 -29.81 -1.02 -13.80
C GLY A 491 -29.35 -2.33 -13.15
N ASP A 492 -29.21 -2.40 -11.82
CA ASP A 492 -28.75 -3.61 -11.14
C ASP A 492 -29.91 -4.62 -10.97
N GLU A 493 -29.81 -5.75 -11.70
CA GLU A 493 -30.82 -6.82 -11.70
C GLU A 493 -31.04 -7.50 -10.34
N GLN A 494 -30.13 -7.36 -9.41
CA GLN A 494 -30.30 -7.89 -8.07
C GLN A 494 -31.53 -7.26 -7.40
N PHE A 495 -31.79 -5.97 -7.61
CA PHE A 495 -32.97 -5.30 -7.07
C PHE A 495 -34.29 -5.82 -7.68
N LEU A 496 -34.31 -6.12 -8.98
CA LEU A 496 -35.46 -6.80 -9.58
C LEU A 496 -35.68 -8.21 -8.99
N SER A 497 -34.62 -8.93 -8.70
CA SER A 497 -34.69 -10.27 -8.13
C SER A 497 -35.23 -10.24 -6.68
N LEU A 498 -34.87 -9.22 -5.90
CA LEU A 498 -35.42 -8.99 -4.57
C LEU A 498 -36.89 -8.58 -4.63
N ALA A 499 -37.25 -7.67 -5.54
CA ALA A 499 -38.64 -7.25 -5.77
C ALA A 499 -39.54 -8.44 -6.17
N GLU A 500 -39.07 -9.29 -7.09
CA GLU A 500 -39.76 -10.48 -7.55
C GLU A 500 -40.03 -11.47 -6.40
N LYS A 501 -39.05 -11.68 -5.52
CA LYS A 501 -39.22 -12.54 -4.34
C LYS A 501 -40.34 -12.02 -3.43
N LEU A 502 -40.36 -10.72 -3.12
CA LEU A 502 -41.43 -10.12 -2.31
C LEU A 502 -42.77 -10.24 -3.01
N MET A 503 -42.87 -9.92 -4.30
CA MET A 503 -44.11 -10.02 -5.08
C MET A 503 -44.63 -11.45 -5.15
N ASN A 504 -43.78 -12.46 -5.28
CA ASN A 504 -44.19 -13.87 -5.27
C ASN A 504 -44.75 -14.27 -3.88
N ARG A 505 -44.17 -13.77 -2.79
CA ARG A 505 -44.70 -14.03 -1.44
C ARG A 505 -46.06 -13.35 -1.21
N LEU A 506 -46.23 -12.11 -1.69
CA LEU A 506 -47.50 -11.40 -1.65
C LEU A 506 -48.57 -12.14 -2.48
N ASN A 507 -48.20 -12.57 -3.69
CA ASN A 507 -49.11 -13.31 -4.57
C ASN A 507 -49.50 -14.68 -4.02
N ALA A 508 -48.59 -15.35 -3.32
CA ALA A 508 -48.89 -16.62 -2.63
C ALA A 508 -49.82 -16.42 -1.41
N PHE A 509 -49.70 -15.29 -0.71
CA PHE A 509 -50.59 -14.94 0.41
C PHE A 509 -51.98 -14.57 -0.07
N LYS A 510 -52.07 -13.65 -1.06
CA LYS A 510 -53.33 -13.24 -1.68
C LYS A 510 -53.07 -12.71 -3.09
N PRO A 511 -53.53 -13.45 -4.12
CA PRO A 511 -53.41 -12.98 -5.49
C PRO A 511 -54.36 -11.80 -5.73
N TYR A 512 -53.75 -10.67 -6.13
CA TYR A 512 -54.47 -9.49 -6.61
C TYR A 512 -53.99 -9.12 -8.00
N ASP A 513 -54.79 -8.39 -8.76
CA ASP A 513 -54.41 -7.86 -10.06
C ASP A 513 -53.08 -7.06 -9.96
N TYR A 514 -52.91 -6.30 -8.88
CA TYR A 514 -51.68 -5.52 -8.64
C TYR A 514 -50.41 -6.37 -8.50
N THR A 515 -50.48 -7.52 -7.83
CA THR A 515 -49.32 -8.40 -7.70
C THR A 515 -48.96 -9.02 -9.06
N THR A 516 -49.95 -9.40 -9.85
CA THR A 516 -49.78 -9.90 -11.19
C THR A 516 -49.16 -8.84 -12.12
N LEU A 517 -49.71 -7.62 -12.12
CA LEU A 517 -49.19 -6.50 -12.91
C LEU A 517 -47.75 -6.16 -12.51
N ASN A 518 -47.42 -6.20 -11.22
CA ASN A 518 -46.07 -5.91 -10.75
C ASN A 518 -45.08 -7.02 -11.11
N LEU A 519 -45.47 -8.28 -11.09
CA LEU A 519 -44.63 -9.38 -11.61
C LEU A 519 -44.39 -9.25 -13.11
N LEU A 520 -45.40 -8.87 -13.88
CA LEU A 520 -45.28 -8.65 -15.30
C LEU A 520 -44.43 -7.41 -15.65
N GLN A 521 -44.50 -6.34 -14.85
CA GLN A 521 -43.61 -5.20 -15.06
C GLN A 521 -42.16 -5.53 -14.73
N ILE A 522 -41.85 -6.42 -13.79
CA ILE A 522 -40.50 -6.95 -13.53
C ILE A 522 -40.03 -7.78 -14.73
N LYS A 523 -40.86 -8.73 -15.20
CA LYS A 523 -40.55 -9.54 -16.39
C LYS A 523 -40.29 -8.67 -17.61
N LYS A 524 -41.14 -7.64 -17.86
CA LYS A 524 -40.98 -6.69 -18.96
C LYS A 524 -39.64 -5.99 -18.96
N ARG A 525 -39.12 -5.61 -17.79
CA ARG A 525 -37.79 -4.97 -17.66
C ARG A 525 -36.64 -5.93 -17.94
N ARG A 526 -36.80 -7.21 -17.58
CA ARG A 526 -35.74 -8.21 -17.68
C ARG A 526 -35.66 -8.81 -19.09
N THR A 527 -36.79 -9.25 -19.66
CA THR A 527 -36.81 -10.05 -20.91
C THR A 527 -37.84 -9.58 -21.93
N GLY A 528 -38.71 -8.65 -21.56
CA GLY A 528 -39.91 -8.35 -22.31
C GLY A 528 -41.06 -9.32 -21.99
N LEU A 529 -42.25 -9.03 -22.52
CA LEU A 529 -43.43 -9.87 -22.38
C LEU A 529 -43.61 -10.77 -23.59
N ASP A 530 -44.07 -11.99 -23.37
CA ASP A 530 -44.45 -12.94 -24.42
C ASP A 530 -45.99 -12.96 -24.66
N LYS A 531 -46.43 -13.73 -25.66
CA LYS A 531 -47.88 -13.82 -26.00
C LYS A 531 -48.74 -14.36 -24.87
N ASN A 532 -48.19 -15.21 -24.01
CA ASN A 532 -48.97 -15.73 -22.85
C ASN A 532 -49.17 -14.62 -21.82
N ASP A 533 -48.14 -13.77 -21.61
CA ASP A 533 -48.23 -12.61 -20.74
C ASP A 533 -49.25 -11.60 -21.26
N GLU A 534 -49.26 -11.35 -22.57
CA GLU A 534 -50.26 -10.47 -23.20
C GLU A 534 -51.68 -11.01 -23.03
N THR A 535 -51.90 -12.32 -23.25
CA THR A 535 -53.18 -12.97 -23.00
C THR A 535 -53.60 -12.88 -21.55
N MET A 536 -52.67 -13.03 -20.62
CA MET A 536 -52.93 -12.89 -19.19
C MET A 536 -53.34 -11.45 -18.86
N LEU A 537 -52.63 -10.45 -19.41
CA LEU A 537 -53.01 -9.04 -19.23
C LEU A 537 -54.37 -8.73 -19.81
N GLU A 538 -54.72 -9.25 -20.99
CA GLU A 538 -56.05 -9.08 -21.60
C GLU A 538 -57.16 -9.65 -20.72
N SER A 539 -56.90 -10.75 -20.00
CA SER A 539 -57.87 -11.39 -19.12
C SER A 539 -58.17 -10.61 -17.83
N ILE A 540 -57.31 -9.65 -17.44
CA ILE A 540 -57.53 -8.78 -16.28
C ILE A 540 -58.67 -7.82 -16.62
N ASN A 541 -59.81 -8.00 -15.90
CA ASN A 541 -61.03 -7.24 -16.10
C ASN A 541 -61.37 -6.53 -14.77
N SER A 542 -60.63 -5.44 -14.47
CA SER A 542 -60.73 -4.69 -13.23
C SER A 542 -61.50 -3.37 -13.44
N ASP A 543 -62.45 -3.06 -12.53
CA ASP A 543 -63.12 -1.75 -12.47
C ASP A 543 -62.17 -0.66 -11.95
N ASP A 544 -61.07 -1.06 -11.34
CA ASP A 544 -60.09 -0.15 -10.78
C ASP A 544 -59.27 0.52 -11.89
N VAL A 545 -59.34 1.85 -11.97
CA VAL A 545 -58.67 2.64 -12.98
C VAL A 545 -57.12 2.51 -12.93
N TYR A 546 -56.55 2.29 -11.74
CA TYR A 546 -55.12 2.10 -11.56
C TYR A 546 -54.65 0.76 -12.11
N ALA A 547 -55.41 -0.30 -11.89
CA ALA A 547 -55.14 -1.62 -12.48
C ALA A 547 -55.26 -1.58 -14.02
N ARG A 548 -56.32 -0.90 -14.53
CA ARG A 548 -56.50 -0.70 -15.99
C ARG A 548 -55.30 0.09 -16.61
N PHE A 549 -54.89 1.15 -15.94
CA PHE A 549 -53.71 1.91 -16.39
C PHE A 549 -52.47 1.00 -16.47
N GLY A 550 -52.15 0.24 -15.42
CA GLY A 550 -51.01 -0.69 -15.42
C GLY A 550 -51.09 -1.73 -16.53
N LYS A 551 -52.27 -2.32 -16.77
CA LYS A 551 -52.53 -3.25 -17.87
C LYS A 551 -52.18 -2.64 -19.22
N TYR A 552 -52.71 -1.45 -19.55
CA TYR A 552 -52.50 -0.82 -20.85
C TYR A 552 -51.04 -0.35 -21.06
N VAL A 553 -50.37 0.10 -20.01
CA VAL A 553 -48.92 0.41 -20.05
C VAL A 553 -48.12 -0.85 -20.40
N LEU A 554 -48.44 -1.98 -19.80
CA LEU A 554 -47.77 -3.24 -20.05
C LEU A 554 -48.01 -3.77 -21.46
N LEU A 555 -49.24 -3.59 -21.99
CA LEU A 555 -49.61 -3.93 -23.39
C LEU A 555 -49.06 -2.95 -24.43
N ASN A 556 -48.39 -1.87 -24.03
CA ASN A 556 -47.95 -0.77 -24.88
C ASN A 556 -49.12 -0.04 -25.60
N ASP A 557 -50.31 -0.12 -25.07
CA ASP A 557 -51.48 0.61 -25.57
C ASP A 557 -51.48 2.03 -24.99
N LYS A 558 -50.79 2.93 -25.69
CA LYS A 558 -50.61 4.33 -25.29
C LYS A 558 -51.97 5.04 -25.13
N ALA A 559 -52.91 4.90 -26.09
CA ALA A 559 -54.15 5.63 -26.10
C ALA A 559 -55.05 5.27 -24.86
N SER A 560 -55.20 3.98 -24.59
CA SER A 560 -55.93 3.50 -23.43
C SER A 560 -55.27 3.85 -22.13
N ALA A 561 -53.94 3.81 -22.05
CA ALA A 561 -53.18 4.25 -20.85
C ALA A 561 -53.35 5.74 -20.59
N GLU A 562 -53.27 6.62 -21.59
CA GLU A 562 -53.51 8.07 -21.49
C GLU A 562 -54.94 8.34 -20.99
N ALA A 563 -55.94 7.64 -21.53
CA ALA A 563 -57.35 7.78 -21.11
C ALA A 563 -57.49 7.43 -19.62
N CYS A 564 -56.94 6.29 -19.17
CA CYS A 564 -56.98 5.91 -17.75
C CYS A 564 -56.26 6.91 -16.85
N PHE A 565 -55.08 7.40 -17.26
CA PHE A 565 -54.31 8.38 -16.48
C PHE A 565 -55.04 9.71 -16.33
N ALA A 566 -55.82 10.12 -17.34
CA ALA A 566 -56.66 11.31 -17.28
C ALA A 566 -57.83 11.19 -16.28
N GLU A 567 -58.27 9.96 -15.96
CA GLU A 567 -59.29 9.69 -14.94
C GLU A 567 -58.78 9.85 -13.50
N PHE A 568 -57.45 9.85 -13.29
CA PHE A 568 -56.87 10.00 -11.95
C PHE A 568 -57.14 11.39 -11.39
N PRO A 569 -57.41 11.52 -10.07
CA PRO A 569 -57.43 12.83 -9.40
C PRO A 569 -56.09 13.54 -9.58
N LYS A 570 -56.13 14.86 -9.79
CA LYS A 570 -54.87 15.64 -10.07
C LYS A 570 -53.78 15.45 -9.02
N GLU A 571 -54.17 15.40 -7.75
CA GLU A 571 -53.22 15.17 -6.65
C GLU A 571 -52.58 13.78 -6.70
N GLU A 572 -53.28 12.80 -7.21
CA GLU A 572 -52.79 11.43 -7.37
C GLU A 572 -51.95 11.25 -8.63
N GLN A 573 -52.22 12.00 -9.71
CA GLN A 573 -51.37 12.00 -10.90
C GLN A 573 -49.91 12.38 -10.56
N GLU A 574 -49.70 13.38 -9.70
CA GLU A 574 -48.36 13.78 -9.24
C GLU A 574 -47.70 12.70 -8.39
N LYS A 575 -48.44 12.08 -7.47
CA LYS A 575 -47.92 10.99 -6.66
C LYS A 575 -47.60 9.75 -7.49
N TYR A 576 -48.41 9.46 -8.49
CA TYR A 576 -48.28 8.28 -9.33
C TYR A 576 -47.04 8.30 -10.22
N GLN A 577 -46.50 9.50 -10.51
CA GLN A 577 -45.23 9.67 -11.23
C GLN A 577 -44.03 9.03 -10.49
N GLN A 578 -44.18 8.77 -9.20
CA GLN A 578 -43.12 8.13 -8.39
C GLN A 578 -43.16 6.59 -8.45
N TYR A 579 -44.23 6.00 -9.04
CA TYR A 579 -44.36 4.55 -9.13
C TYR A 579 -43.65 4.00 -10.36
N PRO A 580 -43.07 2.78 -10.29
CA PRO A 580 -42.27 2.21 -11.37
C PRO A 580 -43.06 1.97 -12.66
N ILE A 581 -44.39 1.77 -12.58
CA ILE A 581 -45.24 1.63 -13.76
C ILE A 581 -45.29 2.92 -14.60
N TYR A 582 -45.17 4.09 -13.96
CA TYR A 582 -45.09 5.38 -14.66
C TYR A 582 -43.79 5.55 -15.47
N THR A 583 -42.69 4.97 -14.99
CA THR A 583 -41.44 4.92 -15.76
C THR A 583 -41.64 4.17 -17.09
N LEU A 584 -42.39 3.08 -17.09
CA LEU A 584 -42.75 2.37 -18.33
C LEU A 584 -43.72 3.17 -19.20
N TYR A 585 -44.68 3.85 -18.59
CA TYR A 585 -45.62 4.74 -19.30
C TYR A 585 -44.88 5.87 -20.01
N SER A 586 -43.96 6.56 -19.34
CA SER A 586 -43.19 7.65 -19.93
C SER A 586 -42.33 7.23 -21.12
N ARG A 587 -41.97 5.95 -21.22
CA ARG A 587 -41.23 5.38 -22.36
C ARG A 587 -42.08 5.11 -23.60
N LEU A 588 -43.41 5.23 -23.49
CA LEU A 588 -44.32 5.12 -24.64
C LEU A 588 -44.35 6.41 -25.51
N PHE A 589 -43.74 7.47 -25.04
CA PHE A 589 -43.64 8.78 -25.69
C PHE A 589 -42.21 9.01 -26.20
#